data_f8a744f3bc008bd4563e8aa08c87191b
#
_entry.id   f8a744f3bc008bd4563e8aa08c87191b
#
_cell.length_a   1.000
_cell.length_b   1.000
_cell.length_c   1.000
_cell.angle_alpha   90.00
_cell.angle_beta   90.00
_cell.angle_gamma   90.00
#
_symmetry.space_group_name_H-M   'P 1'
#
loop_
_entity.id
_entity.type
_entity.pdbx_description
1 polymer ?
#
loop_
_entity_poly.entity_id
_entity_poly.type
_entity_poly.pdbx_seq_one_letter_code
_entity_poly.pdbx_strand_id
1 'polypeptide(L)'
;SARHVVSSSVFLCRLVVFHLSPLLLHLSYFLAIDLLGFLALVLLKPSSPGYRPRYVDVFFMSTSAATVTGLATVKMEDLSSSQVVVLTILMLLGSEMFVSLLGLVLESRKRRRRGRDPDHGGRVRSVVTVSDESNLEAANPSASSGDHKESCLGSLALVMLVYMAMVLVLGSVLVFVYVAGVPSARDVLARKGISAALFSAVVTVSSFTNGGLLPTNESMAVFSANRGLLLLLAGQILAGNTLLPVILRPAIWATRRLERVFAGRHGSEEEGLESMTKDAVAAGFGHLLLPGLQTVFLAVTVVAVAAATATLLCCLNWDSAVFAGITAGEKVTNALFMAVNVRQAGENSIDCSLLAPAVLVLFLAMMSVTSPRVLVFGQMSTETRTGRDKSGKHFSGAFRPRRHSSLYTTAAQWGNQAAENQNARMGRAYGNVGLSTGYSCSRLLRPEESSACHDKPYSFSGWWSDQGKLVLVLLMLYGRLKGFHRKQRRS
;
A
#
# COMPACT_ATOMS: atom_id res chain seq x y z
N SER A 1 -17.60 35.20 14.19
CA SER A 1 -17.22 34.94 12.79
C SER A 1 -16.51 33.58 12.61
N ALA A 2 -15.44 33.28 13.35
CA ALA A 2 -14.69 32.02 13.20
C ALA A 2 -15.52 30.75 13.53
N ARG A 3 -16.40 30.80 14.53
CA ARG A 3 -17.29 29.68 14.89
C ARG A 3 -18.33 29.36 13.80
N HIS A 4 -18.81 30.36 13.07
CA HIS A 4 -19.74 30.14 11.93
C HIS A 4 -19.03 29.52 10.74
N VAL A 5 -17.80 29.92 10.43
CA VAL A 5 -17.01 29.33 9.34
C VAL A 5 -16.68 27.86 9.62
N VAL A 6 -16.27 27.54 10.86
CA VAL A 6 -16.02 26.17 11.29
C VAL A 6 -17.30 25.33 11.28
N SER A 7 -18.44 25.88 11.72
CA SER A 7 -19.74 25.18 11.66
C SER A 7 -20.19 24.93 10.23
N SER A 8 -20.02 25.92 9.34
CA SER A 8 -20.39 25.76 7.91
C SER A 8 -19.49 24.77 7.19
N SER A 9 -18.18 24.75 7.46
CA SER A 9 -17.27 23.77 6.87
C SER A 9 -17.55 22.34 7.39
N VAL A 10 -17.89 22.17 8.65
CA VAL A 10 -18.32 20.88 9.21
C VAL A 10 -19.65 20.43 8.63
N PHE A 11 -20.59 21.36 8.38
CA PHE A 11 -21.86 21.04 7.72
C PHE A 11 -21.66 20.66 6.26
N LEU A 12 -20.81 21.36 5.52
CA LEU A 12 -20.46 21.03 4.14
C LEU A 12 -19.76 19.69 4.04
N CYS A 13 -18.79 19.40 4.93
CA CYS A 13 -18.17 18.08 5.04
C CYS A 13 -19.19 16.98 5.35
N ARG A 14 -20.18 17.25 6.20
CA ARG A 14 -21.27 16.29 6.47
C ARG A 14 -22.12 16.02 5.22
N LEU A 15 -22.50 17.05 4.49
CA LEU A 15 -23.31 16.95 3.27
C LEU A 15 -22.57 16.14 2.19
N VAL A 16 -21.27 16.42 2.01
CA VAL A 16 -20.39 15.73 1.07
C VAL A 16 -20.24 14.24 1.44
N VAL A 17 -20.03 13.93 2.71
CA VAL A 17 -19.87 12.54 3.19
C VAL A 17 -21.16 11.72 3.08
N PHE A 18 -22.35 12.36 3.20
CA PHE A 18 -23.63 11.64 3.17
C PHE A 18 -24.19 11.40 1.76
N HIS A 19 -23.85 12.24 0.77
CA HIS A 19 -24.40 12.18 -0.58
C HIS A 19 -23.44 11.68 -1.67
N LEU A 20 -22.13 11.59 -1.37
CA LEU A 20 -21.17 11.10 -2.37
C LEU A 20 -21.07 9.57 -2.36
N SER A 21 -20.92 9.01 -3.56
CA SER A 21 -20.52 7.60 -3.71
C SER A 21 -19.16 7.38 -2.99
N PRO A 22 -18.91 6.20 -2.43
CA PRO A 22 -17.67 5.92 -1.71
C PRO A 22 -16.39 6.21 -2.52
N LEU A 23 -16.48 6.08 -3.84
CA LEU A 23 -15.38 6.38 -4.74
C LEU A 23 -15.05 7.89 -4.78
N LEU A 24 -16.07 8.74 -4.82
CA LEU A 24 -15.90 10.19 -4.77
C LEU A 24 -15.34 10.66 -3.43
N LEU A 25 -15.71 10.00 -2.33
CA LEU A 25 -15.16 10.29 -1.02
C LEU A 25 -13.66 9.98 -0.96
N HIS A 26 -13.23 8.83 -1.50
CA HIS A 26 -11.80 8.51 -1.58
C HIS A 26 -11.04 9.46 -2.51
N LEU A 27 -11.63 9.81 -3.66
CA LEU A 27 -11.03 10.76 -4.59
C LEU A 27 -10.85 12.14 -3.92
N SER A 28 -11.89 12.66 -3.24
CA SER A 28 -11.80 13.96 -2.56
C SER A 28 -10.77 13.94 -1.43
N TYR A 29 -10.62 12.82 -0.72
CA TYR A 29 -9.58 12.63 0.28
C TYR A 29 -8.18 12.72 -0.33
N PHE A 30 -7.90 11.95 -1.40
CA PHE A 30 -6.59 11.96 -2.04
C PHE A 30 -6.26 13.31 -2.66
N LEU A 31 -7.23 13.98 -3.31
CA LEU A 31 -7.02 15.32 -3.84
C LEU A 31 -6.76 16.35 -2.73
N ALA A 32 -7.43 16.25 -1.60
CA ALA A 32 -7.23 17.16 -0.47
C ALA A 32 -5.82 17.00 0.14
N ILE A 33 -5.37 15.77 0.41
CA ILE A 33 -4.01 15.56 0.96
C ILE A 33 -2.93 15.92 -0.06
N ASP A 34 -3.16 15.68 -1.34
CA ASP A 34 -2.23 16.04 -2.41
C ASP A 34 -2.07 17.55 -2.54
N LEU A 35 -3.19 18.29 -2.57
CA LEU A 35 -3.15 19.75 -2.62
C LEU A 35 -2.48 20.37 -1.38
N LEU A 36 -2.78 19.85 -0.18
CA LEU A 36 -2.13 20.29 1.04
C LEU A 36 -0.63 19.99 1.03
N GLY A 37 -0.24 18.81 0.55
CA GLY A 37 1.16 18.43 0.38
C GLY A 37 1.89 19.30 -0.63
N PHE A 38 1.28 19.55 -1.78
CA PHE A 38 1.82 20.46 -2.79
C PHE A 38 2.05 21.86 -2.22
N LEU A 39 1.05 22.41 -1.53
CA LEU A 39 1.16 23.73 -0.89
C LEU A 39 2.28 23.77 0.15
N ALA A 40 2.37 22.76 1.00
CA ALA A 40 3.43 22.67 2.01
C ALA A 40 4.83 22.58 1.36
N LEU A 41 4.99 21.78 0.31
CA LEU A 41 6.27 21.65 -0.40
C LEU A 41 6.69 22.94 -1.12
N VAL A 42 5.73 23.72 -1.64
CA VAL A 42 6.01 25.03 -2.29
C VAL A 42 6.39 26.09 -1.27
N LEU A 43 5.76 26.08 -0.08
CA LEU A 43 6.05 27.05 0.99
C LEU A 43 7.42 26.81 1.65
N LEU A 44 7.89 25.57 1.67
CA LEU A 44 9.17 25.20 2.26
C LEU A 44 10.32 25.45 1.27
N LYS A 45 11.40 26.05 1.75
CA LYS A 45 12.60 26.30 0.94
C LYS A 45 13.38 25.00 0.72
N PRO A 46 13.88 24.72 -0.50
CA PRO A 46 14.77 23.60 -0.77
C PRO A 46 16.13 23.77 -0.07
N SER A 47 16.88 22.67 0.05
CA SER A 47 18.19 22.66 0.72
C SER A 47 19.26 23.40 -0.08
N SER A 48 19.24 23.25 -1.41
CA SER A 48 20.25 23.83 -2.30
C SER A 48 19.93 25.29 -2.64
N PRO A 49 20.81 26.26 -2.30
CA PRO A 49 20.64 27.65 -2.66
C PRO A 49 20.58 27.81 -4.20
N GLY A 50 19.53 28.42 -4.72
CA GLY A 50 19.37 28.63 -6.16
C GLY A 50 18.63 27.52 -6.91
N TYR A 51 18.43 26.35 -6.32
CA TYR A 51 17.59 25.30 -6.91
C TYR A 51 16.11 25.56 -6.62
N ARG A 52 15.34 25.77 -7.67
CA ARG A 52 13.88 25.89 -7.58
C ARG A 52 13.24 24.81 -8.46
N PRO A 53 12.69 23.75 -7.87
CA PRO A 53 11.98 22.76 -8.65
C PRO A 53 10.75 23.40 -9.32
N ARG A 54 10.40 22.94 -10.52
CA ARG A 54 9.21 23.43 -11.24
C ARG A 54 7.95 23.02 -10.50
N TYR A 55 6.93 23.84 -10.51
CA TYR A 55 5.67 23.55 -9.81
C TYR A 55 5.05 22.19 -10.22
N VAL A 56 5.18 21.81 -11.50
CA VAL A 56 4.72 20.50 -11.99
C VAL A 56 5.49 19.36 -11.33
N ASP A 57 6.80 19.51 -11.11
CA ASP A 57 7.62 18.51 -10.43
C ASP A 57 7.25 18.38 -8.95
N VAL A 58 7.00 19.51 -8.28
CA VAL A 58 6.56 19.53 -6.88
C VAL A 58 5.19 18.89 -6.73
N PHE A 59 4.25 19.19 -7.64
CA PHE A 59 2.92 18.57 -7.66
C PHE A 59 3.02 17.06 -7.90
N PHE A 60 3.86 16.65 -8.86
CA PHE A 60 4.14 15.24 -9.12
C PHE A 60 4.69 14.51 -7.88
N MET A 61 5.65 15.12 -7.16
CA MET A 61 6.21 14.57 -5.94
C MET A 61 5.17 14.43 -4.84
N SER A 62 4.30 15.45 -4.66
CA SER A 62 3.18 15.40 -3.72
C SER A 62 2.24 14.24 -4.05
N THR A 63 1.79 14.14 -5.31
CA THR A 63 0.91 13.05 -5.76
C THR A 63 1.57 11.68 -5.60
N SER A 64 2.85 11.56 -5.95
CA SER A 64 3.61 10.31 -5.80
C SER A 64 3.67 9.85 -4.35
N ALA A 65 3.90 10.77 -3.42
CA ALA A 65 3.89 10.49 -1.98
C ALA A 65 2.46 10.17 -1.47
N ALA A 66 1.46 10.98 -1.81
CA ALA A 66 0.08 10.80 -1.38
C ALA A 66 -0.55 9.51 -1.92
N THR A 67 -0.21 9.10 -3.14
CA THR A 67 -0.68 7.83 -3.72
C THR A 67 0.21 6.65 -3.36
N VAL A 68 1.31 6.90 -2.62
CA VAL A 68 2.28 5.87 -2.22
C VAL A 68 2.83 5.15 -3.46
N THR A 69 3.27 5.93 -4.47
CA THR A 69 3.77 5.38 -5.74
C THR A 69 5.30 5.31 -5.77
N GLY A 70 6.01 6.28 -5.18
CA GLY A 70 7.46 6.25 -5.07
C GLY A 70 8.24 6.72 -6.31
N LEU A 71 7.56 7.28 -7.31
CA LEU A 71 8.24 7.88 -8.46
C LEU A 71 8.74 9.28 -8.10
N ALA A 72 10.01 9.58 -8.38
CA ALA A 72 10.62 10.88 -8.13
C ALA A 72 10.96 11.60 -9.43
N THR A 73 10.64 12.89 -9.53
CA THR A 73 11.02 13.78 -10.63
C THR A 73 12.11 14.76 -10.25
N VAL A 74 12.45 14.80 -8.96
CA VAL A 74 13.46 15.67 -8.35
C VAL A 74 14.46 14.80 -7.60
N LYS A 75 15.71 15.28 -7.44
CA LYS A 75 16.67 14.61 -6.57
C LYS A 75 16.23 14.78 -5.12
N MET A 76 16.15 13.66 -4.39
CA MET A 76 15.72 13.68 -2.99
C MET A 76 16.71 14.43 -2.09
N GLU A 77 17.99 14.42 -2.43
CA GLU A 77 19.06 15.13 -1.69
C GLU A 77 19.02 16.66 -1.85
N ASP A 78 18.35 17.17 -2.91
CA ASP A 78 18.14 18.62 -3.11
C ASP A 78 16.98 19.15 -2.25
N LEU A 79 16.14 18.27 -1.70
CA LEU A 79 15.04 18.63 -0.82
C LEU A 79 15.55 18.90 0.60
N SER A 80 14.94 19.88 1.27
CA SER A 80 15.23 20.12 2.69
C SER A 80 14.68 19.00 3.56
N SER A 81 15.27 18.83 4.75
CA SER A 81 14.77 17.86 5.74
C SER A 81 13.28 18.04 6.03
N SER A 82 12.79 19.29 6.05
CA SER A 82 11.38 19.60 6.25
C SER A 82 10.50 19.13 5.08
N GLN A 83 10.96 19.29 3.84
CA GLN A 83 10.26 18.79 2.66
C GLN A 83 10.22 17.25 2.64
N VAL A 84 11.30 16.59 3.03
CA VAL A 84 11.35 15.13 3.17
C VAL A 84 10.38 14.64 4.25
N VAL A 85 10.26 15.34 5.37
CA VAL A 85 9.27 15.04 6.42
C VAL A 85 7.84 15.19 5.90
N VAL A 86 7.54 16.24 5.12
CA VAL A 86 6.21 16.41 4.49
C VAL A 86 5.89 15.24 3.57
N LEU A 87 6.83 14.83 2.69
CA LEU A 87 6.64 13.65 1.84
C LEU A 87 6.40 12.38 2.66
N THR A 88 7.12 12.21 3.78
CA THR A 88 6.94 11.08 4.69
C THR A 88 5.55 11.05 5.32
N ILE A 89 5.05 12.20 5.74
CA ILE A 89 3.68 12.33 6.28
C ILE A 89 2.65 12.01 5.19
N LEU A 90 2.86 12.48 3.95
CA LEU A 90 1.97 12.18 2.83
C LEU A 90 1.94 10.68 2.51
N MET A 91 3.09 9.99 2.53
CA MET A 91 3.15 8.53 2.37
C MET A 91 2.36 7.81 3.47
N LEU A 92 2.47 8.27 4.72
CA LEU A 92 1.73 7.69 5.84
C LEU A 92 0.22 7.87 5.66
N LEU A 93 -0.22 9.11 5.39
CA LEU A 93 -1.64 9.43 5.17
C LEU A 93 -2.22 8.71 3.94
N GLY A 94 -1.43 8.59 2.87
CA GLY A 94 -1.82 7.90 1.65
C GLY A 94 -1.83 6.38 1.75
N SER A 95 -1.24 5.78 2.79
CA SER A 95 -1.11 4.33 2.93
C SER A 95 -2.46 3.61 3.06
N GLU A 96 -2.52 2.38 2.55
CA GLU A 96 -3.75 1.57 2.65
C GLU A 96 -4.15 1.27 4.09
N MET A 97 -3.16 1.11 4.97
CA MET A 97 -3.41 0.90 6.38
C MET A 97 -4.07 2.11 7.03
N PHE A 98 -3.53 3.31 6.79
CA PHE A 98 -4.07 4.52 7.39
C PHE A 98 -5.48 4.81 6.87
N VAL A 99 -5.72 4.67 5.57
CA VAL A 99 -7.06 4.87 4.97
C VAL A 99 -8.07 3.84 5.51
N SER A 100 -7.65 2.57 5.68
CA SER A 100 -8.50 1.54 6.27
C SER A 100 -8.79 1.81 7.75
N LEU A 101 -7.79 2.27 8.51
CA LEU A 101 -7.95 2.69 9.90
C LEU A 101 -8.93 3.87 10.02
N LEU A 102 -8.76 4.88 9.17
CA LEU A 102 -9.68 6.03 9.13
C LEU A 102 -11.12 5.58 8.84
N GLY A 103 -11.30 4.68 7.86
CA GLY A 103 -12.59 4.10 7.53
C GLY A 103 -13.23 3.35 8.71
N LEU A 104 -12.46 2.52 9.43
CA LEU A 104 -12.91 1.82 10.65
C LEU A 104 -13.35 2.79 11.74
N VAL A 105 -12.56 3.82 12.00
CA VAL A 105 -12.89 4.85 13.02
C VAL A 105 -14.16 5.61 12.64
N LEU A 106 -14.30 5.99 11.37
CA LEU A 106 -15.50 6.71 10.89
C LEU A 106 -16.76 5.83 10.98
N GLU A 107 -16.66 4.56 10.57
CA GLU A 107 -17.81 3.63 10.64
C GLU A 107 -18.20 3.30 12.10
N SER A 108 -17.22 3.08 12.97
CA SER A 108 -17.44 2.91 14.41
C SER A 108 -18.18 4.13 15.01
N ARG A 109 -17.70 5.35 14.71
CA ARG A 109 -18.36 6.58 15.17
C ARG A 109 -19.76 6.77 14.58
N LYS A 110 -19.98 6.38 13.33
CA LYS A 110 -21.30 6.46 12.67
C LYS A 110 -22.31 5.52 13.32
N ARG A 111 -21.91 4.27 13.63
CA ARG A 111 -22.76 3.30 14.35
C ARG A 111 -23.08 3.79 15.74
N ARG A 112 -22.09 4.30 16.48
CA ARG A 112 -22.28 4.88 17.82
C ARG A 112 -23.28 6.04 17.87
N ARG A 113 -23.34 6.84 16.82
CA ARG A 113 -24.35 7.93 16.73
C ARG A 113 -25.75 7.37 16.46
N ARG A 114 -25.87 6.35 15.58
CA ARG A 114 -27.16 5.71 15.29
C ARG A 114 -27.75 4.99 16.49
N GLY A 115 -26.93 4.36 17.32
CA GLY A 115 -27.38 3.72 18.56
C GLY A 115 -27.83 4.72 19.66
N ARG A 116 -27.41 5.98 19.55
CA ARG A 116 -27.72 7.04 20.55
C ARG A 116 -28.95 7.87 20.20
N ASP A 117 -29.48 7.80 18.98
CA ASP A 117 -30.71 8.45 18.53
C ASP A 117 -31.84 7.40 18.38
N PRO A 118 -32.65 7.12 19.41
CA PRO A 118 -33.73 6.13 19.33
C PRO A 118 -34.95 6.63 18.52
N ASP A 119 -34.99 7.89 18.11
CA ASP A 119 -36.20 8.55 17.60
C ASP A 119 -36.42 8.51 16.08
N HIS A 120 -35.53 7.84 15.31
CA HIS A 120 -35.69 7.68 13.86
C HIS A 120 -35.94 6.23 13.40
N GLY A 121 -36.37 5.35 14.30
CA GLY A 121 -36.87 3.99 14.02
C GLY A 121 -38.34 3.92 13.65
N GLY A 122 -38.89 4.97 12.99
CA GLY A 122 -40.27 5.03 12.57
C GLY A 122 -40.56 4.30 11.26
N ARG A 123 -41.28 3.20 11.34
CA ARG A 123 -42.17 2.63 10.31
C ARG A 123 -41.52 2.03 9.04
N VAL A 124 -40.99 0.83 9.15
CA VAL A 124 -41.24 -0.15 8.08
C VAL A 124 -42.33 -1.09 8.54
N ARG A 125 -43.52 -0.86 8.02
CA ARG A 125 -44.73 -1.65 8.22
C ARG A 125 -44.57 -2.91 7.38
N SER A 126 -44.04 -4.00 7.95
CA SER A 126 -44.17 -5.33 7.35
C SER A 126 -45.58 -5.80 7.63
N VAL A 127 -46.35 -5.95 6.54
CA VAL A 127 -47.63 -6.67 6.52
C VAL A 127 -47.27 -8.13 6.80
N VAL A 128 -47.53 -8.59 8.01
CA VAL A 128 -47.55 -10.01 8.37
C VAL A 128 -48.99 -10.43 8.39
N THR A 129 -49.34 -11.31 7.49
CA THR A 129 -50.57 -12.14 7.53
C THR A 129 -50.57 -13.01 8.78
N VAL A 130 -51.66 -12.92 9.49
CA VAL A 130 -51.99 -13.69 10.70
C VAL A 130 -52.13 -15.17 10.36
N SER A 131 -51.46 -16.06 11.08
CA SER A 131 -51.95 -17.36 11.52
C SER A 131 -51.08 -17.96 12.62
N ASP A 132 -51.77 -18.30 13.67
CA ASP A 132 -51.52 -19.29 14.73
C ASP A 132 -50.68 -18.92 15.95
N GLU A 133 -51.44 -18.88 17.03
CA GLU A 133 -51.08 -18.89 18.44
C GLU A 133 -50.26 -20.15 18.80
N SER A 134 -49.13 -19.96 19.47
CA SER A 134 -48.74 -20.62 20.74
C SER A 134 -47.25 -20.47 21.02
N ASN A 135 -46.99 -20.09 22.24
CA ASN A 135 -45.76 -20.06 23.02
C ASN A 135 -45.11 -18.68 23.29
N LEU A 136 -45.52 -18.21 24.45
CA LEU A 136 -44.81 -17.20 25.25
C LEU A 136 -43.43 -17.70 25.65
N GLU A 137 -42.55 -16.73 25.80
CA GLU A 137 -41.15 -16.74 26.28
C GLU A 137 -40.09 -16.76 25.19
N ALA A 138 -39.87 -15.60 24.59
CA ALA A 138 -38.59 -15.26 23.96
C ALA A 138 -38.24 -13.84 24.36
N ALA A 139 -37.29 -13.76 25.30
CA ALA A 139 -36.63 -12.54 25.72
C ALA A 139 -36.06 -11.79 24.50
N ASN A 140 -36.23 -10.49 24.47
CA ASN A 140 -35.80 -9.55 23.44
C ASN A 140 -34.26 -9.63 23.21
N PRO A 141 -33.73 -10.23 22.12
CA PRO A 141 -32.28 -10.29 21.88
C PRO A 141 -31.76 -9.10 21.04
N SER A 142 -32.62 -8.13 20.72
CA SER A 142 -32.25 -7.09 19.72
C SER A 142 -31.48 -5.89 20.28
N ALA A 143 -31.48 -5.64 21.59
CA ALA A 143 -30.78 -4.51 22.18
C ALA A 143 -29.29 -4.80 22.53
N SER A 144 -28.96 -6.05 22.92
CA SER A 144 -27.58 -6.42 23.28
C SER A 144 -26.66 -6.68 22.08
N SER A 145 -27.22 -7.04 20.92
CA SER A 145 -26.43 -7.33 19.71
C SER A 145 -25.83 -6.08 19.05
N GLY A 146 -26.44 -4.91 19.25
CA GLY A 146 -25.94 -3.64 18.72
C GLY A 146 -24.67 -3.13 19.41
N ASP A 147 -24.68 -3.20 20.72
CA ASP A 147 -23.59 -2.68 21.57
C ASP A 147 -22.31 -3.54 21.47
N HIS A 148 -22.47 -4.87 21.33
CA HIS A 148 -21.34 -5.77 21.10
C HIS A 148 -20.66 -5.56 19.75
N LYS A 149 -21.43 -5.32 18.66
CA LYS A 149 -20.91 -5.06 17.32
C LYS A 149 -20.16 -3.72 17.23
N GLU A 150 -20.64 -2.74 17.98
CA GLU A 150 -20.02 -1.40 18.04
C GLU A 150 -18.66 -1.45 18.76
N SER A 151 -18.59 -2.14 19.87
CA SER A 151 -17.36 -2.35 20.65
C SER A 151 -16.30 -3.08 19.83
N CYS A 152 -16.70 -4.01 18.97
CA CYS A 152 -15.82 -4.84 18.16
C CYS A 152 -15.05 -4.05 17.08
N LEU A 153 -15.70 -3.17 16.33
CA LEU A 153 -15.05 -2.32 15.31
C LEU A 153 -14.10 -1.29 15.93
N GLY A 154 -14.46 -0.73 17.08
CA GLY A 154 -13.60 0.19 17.83
C GLY A 154 -12.34 -0.50 18.35
N SER A 155 -12.47 -1.71 18.88
CA SER A 155 -11.35 -2.53 19.32
C SER A 155 -10.42 -2.89 18.15
N LEU A 156 -10.95 -3.28 17.00
CA LEU A 156 -10.15 -3.54 15.80
C LEU A 156 -9.37 -2.30 15.33
N ALA A 157 -10.00 -1.13 15.34
CA ALA A 157 -9.34 0.13 14.98
C ALA A 157 -8.19 0.45 15.95
N LEU A 158 -8.39 0.23 17.25
CA LEU A 158 -7.36 0.43 18.27
C LEU A 158 -6.18 -0.53 18.07
N VAL A 159 -6.45 -1.81 17.84
CA VAL A 159 -5.40 -2.82 17.57
C VAL A 159 -4.59 -2.44 16.34
N MET A 160 -5.25 -2.01 15.26
CA MET A 160 -4.56 -1.52 14.05
C MET A 160 -3.70 -0.30 14.32
N LEU A 161 -4.21 0.66 15.10
CA LEU A 161 -3.46 1.87 15.45
C LEU A 161 -2.21 1.53 16.26
N VAL A 162 -2.36 0.71 17.31
CA VAL A 162 -1.24 0.26 18.16
C VAL A 162 -0.22 -0.53 17.34
N TYR A 163 -0.68 -1.44 16.48
CA TYR A 163 0.20 -2.20 15.59
C TYR A 163 1.02 -1.27 14.68
N MET A 164 0.35 -0.33 14.00
CA MET A 164 1.00 0.63 13.12
C MET A 164 2.04 1.48 13.89
N ALA A 165 1.66 2.04 15.04
CA ALA A 165 2.56 2.83 15.87
C ALA A 165 3.76 2.01 16.35
N MET A 166 3.53 0.78 16.78
CA MET A 166 4.59 -0.14 17.26
C MET A 166 5.59 -0.46 16.14
N VAL A 167 5.11 -0.81 14.94
CA VAL A 167 6.00 -1.12 13.80
C VAL A 167 6.80 0.10 13.38
N LEU A 168 6.19 1.29 13.33
CA LEU A 168 6.88 2.53 12.97
C LEU A 168 7.93 2.92 14.00
N VAL A 169 7.60 2.88 15.28
CA VAL A 169 8.56 3.25 16.35
C VAL A 169 9.67 2.21 16.45
N LEU A 170 9.33 0.93 16.61
CA LEU A 170 10.31 -0.14 16.73
C LEU A 170 11.17 -0.25 15.48
N GLY A 171 10.55 -0.17 14.30
CA GLY A 171 11.25 -0.18 13.02
C GLY A 171 12.25 0.96 12.89
N SER A 172 11.86 2.20 13.23
CA SER A 172 12.76 3.35 13.21
C SER A 172 13.91 3.21 14.19
N VAL A 173 13.65 2.69 15.39
CA VAL A 173 14.70 2.43 16.39
C VAL A 173 15.67 1.36 15.89
N LEU A 174 15.18 0.25 15.34
CA LEU A 174 16.03 -0.83 14.82
C LEU A 174 16.90 -0.36 13.65
N VAL A 175 16.33 0.40 12.71
CA VAL A 175 17.10 0.99 11.60
C VAL A 175 18.15 1.97 12.13
N PHE A 176 17.77 2.81 13.11
CA PHE A 176 18.70 3.77 13.72
C PHE A 176 19.88 3.06 14.42
N VAL A 177 19.58 2.05 15.23
CA VAL A 177 20.62 1.26 15.93
C VAL A 177 21.52 0.56 14.92
N TYR A 178 20.97 0.00 13.84
CA TYR A 178 21.76 -0.63 12.79
C TYR A 178 22.72 0.38 12.12
N VAL A 179 22.19 1.53 11.68
CA VAL A 179 22.98 2.56 10.99
C VAL A 179 24.03 3.18 11.92
N ALA A 180 23.72 3.37 13.20
CA ALA A 180 24.68 3.86 14.19
C ALA A 180 25.77 2.84 14.50
N GLY A 181 25.43 1.55 14.53
CA GLY A 181 26.34 0.46 14.88
C GLY A 181 27.23 -0.06 13.74
N VAL A 182 26.77 0.07 12.48
CA VAL A 182 27.48 -0.46 11.31
C VAL A 182 28.24 0.66 10.60
N PRO A 183 29.59 0.65 10.62
CA PRO A 183 30.40 1.74 10.05
C PRO A 183 30.11 2.02 8.59
N SER A 184 29.95 0.97 7.75
CA SER A 184 29.67 1.13 6.32
C SER A 184 28.38 1.92 6.06
N ALA A 185 27.31 1.65 6.84
CA ALA A 185 26.04 2.36 6.69
C ALA A 185 26.13 3.81 7.19
N ARG A 186 26.83 4.02 8.33
CA ARG A 186 27.08 5.36 8.90
C ARG A 186 27.88 6.24 7.94
N ASP A 187 28.96 5.70 7.34
CA ASP A 187 29.80 6.43 6.42
C ASP A 187 29.09 6.84 5.13
N VAL A 188 28.15 6.03 4.65
CA VAL A 188 27.27 6.40 3.52
C VAL A 188 26.43 7.63 3.87
N LEU A 189 25.78 7.64 5.04
CA LEU A 189 24.94 8.78 5.46
C LEU A 189 25.78 10.02 5.75
N ALA A 190 26.97 9.87 6.35
CA ALA A 190 27.89 10.98 6.61
C ALA A 190 28.34 11.64 5.30
N ARG A 191 28.70 10.86 4.28
CA ARG A 191 29.09 11.38 2.95
C ARG A 191 27.94 12.13 2.26
N LYS A 192 26.70 11.72 2.49
CA LYS A 192 25.51 12.35 1.89
C LYS A 192 24.93 13.49 2.75
N GLY A 193 25.48 13.74 3.94
CA GLY A 193 24.99 14.77 4.84
C GLY A 193 23.58 14.50 5.39
N ILE A 194 23.12 13.24 5.40
CA ILE A 194 21.78 12.86 5.87
C ILE A 194 21.87 12.44 7.33
N SER A 195 21.03 13.02 8.20
CA SER A 195 20.99 12.60 9.60
C SER A 195 20.44 11.17 9.75
N ALA A 196 21.09 10.37 10.60
CA ALA A 196 20.69 8.98 10.84
C ALA A 196 19.24 8.86 11.37
N ALA A 197 18.82 9.81 12.21
CA ALA A 197 17.45 9.82 12.74
C ALA A 197 16.41 10.08 11.64
N LEU A 198 16.65 11.09 10.78
CA LEU A 198 15.76 11.39 9.65
C LEU A 198 15.71 10.19 8.69
N PHE A 199 16.86 9.64 8.31
CA PHE A 199 16.95 8.48 7.46
C PHE A 199 16.14 7.31 8.01
N SER A 200 16.33 6.96 9.28
CA SER A 200 15.67 5.83 9.93
C SER A 200 14.14 5.98 9.97
N ALA A 201 13.65 7.18 10.27
CA ALA A 201 12.22 7.46 10.28
C ALA A 201 11.62 7.38 8.86
N VAL A 202 12.26 8.03 7.88
CA VAL A 202 11.77 8.08 6.50
C VAL A 202 11.77 6.69 5.86
N VAL A 203 12.88 5.94 5.99
CA VAL A 203 13.01 4.60 5.40
C VAL A 203 12.00 3.63 6.02
N THR A 204 11.81 3.67 7.35
CA THR A 204 10.81 2.85 8.02
C THR A 204 9.39 3.15 7.55
N VAL A 205 9.02 4.44 7.46
CA VAL A 205 7.70 4.83 6.94
C VAL A 205 7.55 4.41 5.48
N SER A 206 8.57 4.67 4.63
CA SER A 206 8.56 4.30 3.22
C SER A 206 8.37 2.79 3.03
N SER A 207 9.18 1.97 3.69
CA SER A 207 9.09 0.50 3.61
C SER A 207 7.76 -0.02 4.15
N PHE A 208 7.30 0.47 5.31
CA PHE A 208 6.05 0.03 5.92
C PHE A 208 4.81 0.44 5.11
N THR A 209 4.77 1.66 4.61
CA THR A 209 3.66 2.16 3.78
C THR A 209 3.76 1.72 2.32
N ASN A 210 4.90 1.16 1.91
CA ASN A 210 5.28 0.85 0.53
C ASN A 210 5.36 2.11 -0.34
N GLY A 211 5.94 3.19 0.24
CA GLY A 211 6.00 4.52 -0.38
C GLY A 211 7.06 4.70 -1.44
N GLY A 212 8.19 4.01 -1.31
CA GLY A 212 9.29 4.01 -2.30
C GLY A 212 10.10 5.29 -2.40
N LEU A 213 9.77 6.35 -1.66
CA LEU A 213 10.56 7.59 -1.61
C LEU A 213 11.54 7.54 -0.44
N LEU A 214 12.81 7.64 -0.75
CA LEU A 214 13.92 7.57 0.20
C LEU A 214 14.77 8.84 0.14
N PRO A 215 15.45 9.23 1.23
CA PRO A 215 16.28 10.43 1.25
C PRO A 215 17.52 10.34 0.34
N THR A 216 17.89 9.15 -0.11
CA THR A 216 19.01 8.88 -1.02
C THR A 216 18.57 8.86 -2.46
N ASN A 217 19.31 9.51 -3.37
CA ASN A 217 18.97 9.56 -4.80
C ASN A 217 19.00 8.17 -5.47
N GLU A 218 19.96 7.32 -5.06
CA GLU A 218 20.15 5.97 -5.59
C GLU A 218 19.25 4.93 -4.89
N SER A 219 18.27 5.39 -4.10
CA SER A 219 17.41 4.51 -3.30
C SER A 219 18.23 3.65 -2.34
N MET A 220 17.98 2.35 -2.23
CA MET A 220 18.73 1.43 -1.36
C MET A 220 19.99 0.84 -2.01
N ALA A 221 20.33 1.19 -3.26
CA ALA A 221 21.50 0.63 -3.94
C ALA A 221 22.83 0.99 -3.24
N VAL A 222 22.90 2.14 -2.58
CA VAL A 222 24.09 2.52 -1.76
C VAL A 222 24.27 1.64 -0.53
N PHE A 223 23.25 0.88 -0.14
CA PHE A 223 23.28 -0.05 0.98
C PHE A 223 23.26 -1.52 0.54
N SER A 224 23.58 -1.83 -0.73
CA SER A 224 23.58 -3.19 -1.28
C SER A 224 24.46 -4.18 -0.52
N ALA A 225 25.56 -3.71 0.10
CA ALA A 225 26.44 -4.50 0.96
C ALA A 225 25.90 -4.69 2.40
N ASN A 226 24.90 -3.91 2.82
CA ASN A 226 24.36 -3.93 4.18
C ASN A 226 23.21 -4.93 4.32
N ARG A 227 23.52 -6.25 4.33
CA ARG A 227 22.54 -7.35 4.38
C ARG A 227 21.52 -7.20 5.49
N GLY A 228 21.96 -6.86 6.71
CA GLY A 228 21.08 -6.73 7.86
C GLY A 228 20.01 -5.63 7.69
N LEU A 229 20.40 -4.48 7.10
CA LEU A 229 19.46 -3.40 6.80
C LEU A 229 18.41 -3.85 5.76
N LEU A 230 18.85 -4.47 4.67
CA LEU A 230 17.94 -4.95 3.62
C LEU A 230 16.94 -5.99 4.14
N LEU A 231 17.37 -6.93 4.98
CA LEU A 231 16.49 -7.93 5.59
C LEU A 231 15.48 -7.30 6.57
N LEU A 232 15.94 -6.33 7.37
CA LEU A 232 15.05 -5.58 8.27
C LEU A 232 13.95 -4.86 7.49
N LEU A 233 14.32 -4.16 6.42
CA LEU A 233 13.37 -3.44 5.57
C LEU A 233 12.45 -4.39 4.80
N ALA A 234 12.95 -5.52 4.30
CA ALA A 234 12.10 -6.55 3.68
C ALA A 234 11.01 -7.03 4.65
N GLY A 235 11.34 -7.23 5.92
CA GLY A 235 10.38 -7.55 6.97
C GLY A 235 9.33 -6.45 7.16
N GLN A 236 9.74 -5.18 7.15
CA GLN A 236 8.81 -4.03 7.27
C GLN A 236 7.88 -3.91 6.06
N ILE A 237 8.40 -4.10 4.83
CA ILE A 237 7.61 -4.11 3.59
C ILE A 237 6.50 -5.18 3.67
N LEU A 238 6.85 -6.39 4.10
CA LEU A 238 5.89 -7.48 4.26
C LEU A 238 4.87 -7.18 5.35
N ALA A 239 5.29 -6.60 6.47
CA ALA A 239 4.43 -6.24 7.59
C ALA A 239 3.42 -5.13 7.24
N GLY A 240 3.78 -4.21 6.35
CA GLY A 240 2.98 -3.02 6.05
C GLY A 240 1.68 -3.32 5.28
N ASN A 241 1.71 -4.15 4.27
CA ASN A 241 0.54 -4.37 3.40
C ASN A 241 0.31 -5.84 3.05
N THR A 242 1.34 -6.55 2.60
CA THR A 242 1.19 -7.87 2.00
C THR A 242 0.76 -8.92 3.02
N LEU A 243 1.42 -8.97 4.18
CA LEU A 243 1.14 -9.91 5.27
C LEU A 243 0.29 -9.29 6.39
N LEU A 244 -0.27 -8.10 6.20
CA LEU A 244 -1.11 -7.46 7.21
C LEU A 244 -2.19 -8.39 7.78
N PRO A 245 -3.02 -9.11 6.98
CA PRO A 245 -4.03 -10.01 7.53
C PRO A 245 -3.42 -11.19 8.30
N VAL A 246 -2.21 -11.60 7.92
CA VAL A 246 -1.48 -12.70 8.60
C VAL A 246 -1.01 -12.24 9.97
N ILE A 247 -0.46 -11.03 10.08
CA ILE A 247 0.09 -10.48 11.33
C ILE A 247 -1.00 -9.93 12.24
N LEU A 248 -2.08 -9.39 11.67
CA LEU A 248 -3.16 -8.79 12.45
C LEU A 248 -3.91 -9.84 13.30
N ARG A 249 -4.03 -11.09 12.84
CA ARG A 249 -4.67 -12.17 13.62
C ARG A 249 -3.97 -12.47 14.93
N PRO A 250 -2.66 -12.82 14.96
CA PRO A 250 -1.94 -13.02 16.22
C PRO A 250 -1.87 -11.73 17.06
N ALA A 251 -1.86 -10.53 16.47
CA ALA A 251 -1.92 -9.29 17.21
C ALA A 251 -3.25 -9.13 17.98
N ILE A 252 -4.38 -9.45 17.35
CA ILE A 252 -5.69 -9.46 18.01
C ILE A 252 -5.74 -10.54 19.10
N TRP A 253 -5.22 -11.71 18.81
CA TRP A 253 -5.15 -12.80 19.80
C TRP A 253 -4.31 -12.37 21.01
N ALA A 254 -3.13 -11.77 20.78
CA ALA A 254 -2.27 -11.30 21.86
C ALA A 254 -2.91 -10.19 22.71
N THR A 255 -3.57 -9.21 22.08
CA THR A 255 -4.29 -8.15 22.80
C THR A 255 -5.42 -8.70 23.67
N ARG A 256 -6.21 -9.63 23.14
CA ARG A 256 -7.28 -10.28 23.92
C ARG A 256 -6.76 -11.13 25.06
N ARG A 257 -5.65 -11.83 24.84
CA ARG A 257 -4.99 -12.58 25.92
C ARG A 257 -4.50 -11.64 27.03
N LEU A 258 -3.95 -10.50 26.64
CA LEU A 258 -3.51 -9.47 27.58
C LEU A 258 -4.67 -8.89 28.38
N GLU A 259 -5.79 -8.55 27.68
CA GLU A 259 -7.02 -8.07 28.34
C GLU A 259 -7.56 -9.08 29.37
N ARG A 260 -7.49 -10.39 29.10
CA ARG A 260 -7.90 -11.42 30.07
C ARG A 260 -6.98 -11.49 31.29
N VAL A 261 -5.69 -11.42 31.06
CA VAL A 261 -4.70 -11.45 32.17
C VAL A 261 -4.89 -10.24 33.08
N PHE A 262 -5.14 -9.06 32.52
CA PHE A 262 -5.25 -7.82 33.29
C PHE A 262 -6.69 -7.49 33.74
N ALA A 263 -7.71 -7.87 33.00
CA ALA A 263 -9.11 -7.51 33.28
C ALA A 263 -9.99 -8.64 33.76
N GLY A 264 -9.49 -9.89 33.90
CA GLY A 264 -10.21 -11.03 34.43
C GLY A 264 -11.45 -11.47 33.63
N ARG A 265 -11.57 -11.06 32.35
CA ARG A 265 -12.71 -11.43 31.52
C ARG A 265 -12.59 -12.82 30.94
N HIS A 266 -13.57 -13.69 31.27
CA HIS A 266 -13.67 -15.02 30.69
C HIS A 266 -14.49 -15.01 29.40
N GLY A 267 -13.91 -15.46 28.29
CA GLY A 267 -14.56 -15.69 27.01
C GLY A 267 -13.68 -16.56 26.12
N SER A 268 -14.27 -17.36 25.20
CA SER A 268 -13.51 -18.19 24.26
C SER A 268 -12.83 -17.30 23.22
N GLU A 269 -11.54 -17.53 22.97
CA GLU A 269 -10.70 -16.73 22.05
C GLU A 269 -11.15 -16.87 20.60
N GLU A 270 -11.49 -18.08 20.19
CA GLU A 270 -11.87 -18.39 18.82
C GLU A 270 -13.21 -17.79 18.44
N GLU A 271 -14.24 -17.89 19.30
CA GLU A 271 -15.54 -17.28 19.07
C GLU A 271 -15.46 -15.77 18.94
N GLY A 272 -14.63 -15.14 19.76
CA GLY A 272 -14.42 -13.71 19.71
C GLY A 272 -13.71 -13.24 18.44
N LEU A 273 -12.71 -13.99 17.93
CA LEU A 273 -12.01 -13.66 16.69
C LEU A 273 -12.90 -13.90 15.46
N GLU A 274 -13.71 -14.97 15.50
CA GLU A 274 -14.65 -15.28 14.43
C GLU A 274 -15.78 -14.23 14.36
N SER A 275 -16.30 -13.79 15.50
CA SER A 275 -17.27 -12.69 15.57
C SER A 275 -16.68 -11.40 15.01
N MET A 276 -15.45 -11.01 15.40
CA MET A 276 -14.79 -9.83 14.82
C MET A 276 -14.59 -9.94 13.32
N THR A 277 -14.26 -11.13 12.82
CA THR A 277 -14.09 -11.36 11.38
C THR A 277 -15.42 -11.17 10.65
N LYS A 278 -16.51 -11.70 11.17
CA LYS A 278 -17.88 -11.54 10.62
C LYS A 278 -18.32 -10.09 10.63
N ASP A 279 -18.09 -9.38 11.73
CA ASP A 279 -18.45 -7.96 11.87
C ASP A 279 -17.62 -7.04 10.98
N ALA A 280 -16.33 -7.31 10.82
CA ALA A 280 -15.45 -6.60 9.89
C ALA A 280 -15.86 -6.82 8.44
N VAL A 281 -16.24 -8.05 8.06
CA VAL A 281 -16.78 -8.38 6.73
C VAL A 281 -18.11 -7.64 6.51
N ALA A 282 -19.04 -7.70 7.45
CA ALA A 282 -20.34 -7.02 7.37
C ALA A 282 -20.21 -5.48 7.30
N ALA A 283 -19.12 -4.93 7.82
CA ALA A 283 -18.79 -3.50 7.74
C ALA A 283 -18.00 -3.10 6.47
N GLY A 284 -17.71 -4.06 5.57
CA GLY A 284 -16.93 -3.80 4.37
C GLY A 284 -15.40 -3.87 4.53
N PHE A 285 -14.91 -4.29 5.68
CA PHE A 285 -13.48 -4.41 6.01
C PHE A 285 -12.97 -5.86 5.99
N GLY A 286 -13.65 -6.77 5.30
CA GLY A 286 -13.24 -8.17 5.18
C GLY A 286 -11.84 -8.41 4.59
N HIS A 287 -11.25 -7.37 3.99
CA HIS A 287 -9.87 -7.42 3.52
C HIS A 287 -8.82 -7.35 4.64
N LEU A 288 -9.17 -6.89 5.84
CA LEU A 288 -8.26 -6.81 6.99
C LEU A 288 -8.18 -8.13 7.75
N LEU A 289 -9.28 -8.84 7.85
CA LEU A 289 -9.38 -10.11 8.57
C LEU A 289 -9.89 -11.20 7.63
N LEU A 290 -8.99 -12.08 7.19
CA LEU A 290 -9.31 -13.24 6.39
C LEU A 290 -9.61 -14.46 7.27
N PRO A 291 -10.44 -15.41 6.84
CA PRO A 291 -10.58 -16.73 7.50
C PRO A 291 -9.21 -17.42 7.67
N GLY A 292 -9.08 -18.28 8.71
CA GLY A 292 -7.79 -18.87 9.08
C GLY A 292 -7.07 -19.57 7.94
N LEU A 293 -7.78 -20.45 7.23
CA LEU A 293 -7.22 -21.18 6.08
C LEU A 293 -6.72 -20.25 4.97
N GLN A 294 -7.53 -19.22 4.63
CA GLN A 294 -7.14 -18.24 3.60
C GLN A 294 -5.91 -17.40 4.02
N THR A 295 -5.76 -17.15 5.31
CA THR A 295 -4.59 -16.45 5.86
C THR A 295 -3.32 -17.27 5.69
N VAL A 296 -3.37 -18.59 5.94
CA VAL A 296 -2.24 -19.50 5.71
C VAL A 296 -1.90 -19.60 4.23
N PHE A 297 -2.89 -19.79 3.37
CA PHE A 297 -2.65 -19.81 1.91
C PHE A 297 -2.03 -18.51 1.40
N LEU A 298 -2.46 -17.36 1.93
CA LEU A 298 -1.86 -16.07 1.58
C LEU A 298 -0.38 -16.02 1.97
N ALA A 299 -0.04 -16.45 3.21
CA ALA A 299 1.34 -16.46 3.68
C ALA A 299 2.21 -17.38 2.82
N VAL A 300 1.77 -18.62 2.58
CA VAL A 300 2.49 -19.59 1.76
C VAL A 300 2.69 -19.07 0.33
N THR A 301 1.65 -18.49 -0.28
CA THR A 301 1.74 -17.93 -1.65
C THR A 301 2.74 -16.78 -1.72
N VAL A 302 2.74 -15.87 -0.74
CA VAL A 302 3.68 -14.74 -0.71
C VAL A 302 5.12 -15.24 -0.59
N VAL A 303 5.38 -16.19 0.31
CA VAL A 303 6.72 -16.76 0.50
C VAL A 303 7.16 -17.52 -0.76
N ALA A 304 6.30 -18.35 -1.34
CA ALA A 304 6.61 -19.12 -2.54
C ALA A 304 6.93 -18.21 -3.74
N VAL A 305 6.14 -17.17 -3.96
CA VAL A 305 6.35 -16.21 -5.05
C VAL A 305 7.63 -15.39 -4.81
N ALA A 306 7.90 -14.95 -3.58
CA ALA A 306 9.13 -14.23 -3.26
C ALA A 306 10.36 -15.13 -3.46
N ALA A 307 10.31 -16.37 -3.01
CA ALA A 307 11.40 -17.34 -3.20
C ALA A 307 11.64 -17.63 -4.69
N ALA A 308 10.58 -17.90 -5.47
CA ALA A 308 10.69 -18.14 -6.90
C ALA A 308 11.27 -16.94 -7.66
N THR A 309 10.82 -15.72 -7.33
CA THR A 309 11.33 -14.48 -7.93
C THR A 309 12.80 -14.24 -7.58
N ALA A 310 13.20 -14.45 -6.31
CA ALA A 310 14.59 -14.31 -5.87
C ALA A 310 15.49 -15.34 -6.55
N THR A 311 15.05 -16.61 -6.65
CA THR A 311 15.78 -17.67 -7.33
C THR A 311 15.98 -17.34 -8.81
N LEU A 312 14.92 -16.90 -9.50
CA LEU A 312 15.02 -16.56 -10.92
C LEU A 312 15.96 -15.36 -11.14
N LEU A 313 15.90 -14.36 -10.25
CA LEU A 313 16.80 -13.20 -10.30
C LEU A 313 18.26 -13.63 -10.11
N CYS A 314 18.54 -14.51 -9.15
CA CYS A 314 19.89 -15.08 -8.96
C CYS A 314 20.34 -15.89 -10.18
N CYS A 315 19.51 -16.82 -10.68
CA CYS A 315 19.90 -17.69 -11.79
C CYS A 315 20.20 -16.92 -13.08
N LEU A 316 19.43 -15.87 -13.38
CA LEU A 316 19.58 -15.13 -14.64
C LEU A 316 20.62 -14.00 -14.58
N ASN A 317 21.03 -13.56 -13.37
CA ASN A 317 21.91 -12.40 -13.24
C ASN A 317 23.16 -12.67 -12.37
N TRP A 318 23.45 -13.90 -12.00
CA TRP A 318 24.53 -14.23 -11.04
C TRP A 318 25.88 -13.66 -11.41
N ASP A 319 26.23 -13.72 -12.70
CA ASP A 319 27.52 -13.25 -13.24
C ASP A 319 27.38 -11.94 -14.04
N SER A 320 26.22 -11.27 -13.90
CA SER A 320 25.97 -10.01 -14.61
C SER A 320 26.59 -8.81 -13.87
N ALA A 321 26.75 -7.69 -14.60
CA ALA A 321 27.26 -6.42 -14.05
C ALA A 321 26.45 -5.92 -12.86
N VAL A 322 25.18 -6.32 -12.71
CA VAL A 322 24.31 -5.97 -11.58
C VAL A 322 24.88 -6.42 -10.23
N PHE A 323 25.53 -7.59 -10.23
CA PHE A 323 26.10 -8.19 -9.03
C PHE A 323 27.63 -8.12 -8.99
N ALA A 324 28.24 -7.27 -9.82
CA ALA A 324 29.67 -7.08 -9.79
C ALA A 324 30.14 -6.48 -8.46
N GLY A 325 31.19 -7.04 -7.89
CA GLY A 325 31.84 -6.52 -6.66
C GLY A 325 31.11 -6.84 -5.35
N ILE A 326 30.02 -7.62 -5.36
CA ILE A 326 29.32 -8.03 -4.14
C ILE A 326 29.46 -9.54 -3.89
N THR A 327 29.48 -9.92 -2.60
CA THR A 327 29.65 -11.33 -2.18
C THR A 327 28.41 -12.18 -2.48
N ALA A 328 28.56 -13.50 -2.54
CA ALA A 328 27.44 -14.42 -2.80
C ALA A 328 26.26 -14.22 -1.82
N GLY A 329 26.55 -14.00 -0.52
CA GLY A 329 25.51 -13.74 0.47
C GLY A 329 24.79 -12.40 0.27
N GLU A 330 25.47 -11.38 -0.22
CA GLU A 330 24.87 -10.09 -0.58
C GLU A 330 24.04 -10.21 -1.84
N LYS A 331 24.47 -10.97 -2.86
CA LYS A 331 23.69 -11.26 -4.05
C LYS A 331 22.32 -11.87 -3.70
N VAL A 332 22.32 -12.91 -2.86
CA VAL A 332 21.08 -13.58 -2.40
C VAL A 332 20.21 -12.63 -1.59
N THR A 333 20.78 -11.83 -0.70
CA THR A 333 20.03 -10.86 0.12
C THR A 333 19.39 -9.77 -0.75
N ASN A 334 20.13 -9.21 -1.72
CA ASN A 334 19.60 -8.23 -2.67
C ASN A 334 18.49 -8.84 -3.54
N ALA A 335 18.68 -10.08 -4.01
CA ALA A 335 17.66 -10.80 -4.78
C ALA A 335 16.36 -11.00 -3.97
N LEU A 336 16.48 -11.41 -2.71
CA LEU A 336 15.34 -11.57 -1.81
C LEU A 336 14.65 -10.21 -1.54
N PHE A 337 15.43 -9.17 -1.23
CA PHE A 337 14.91 -7.83 -1.02
C PHE A 337 14.14 -7.33 -2.24
N MET A 338 14.70 -7.47 -3.45
CA MET A 338 14.04 -7.07 -4.69
C MET A 338 12.77 -7.90 -4.95
N ALA A 339 12.78 -9.20 -4.67
CA ALA A 339 11.62 -10.07 -4.84
C ALA A 339 10.43 -9.67 -3.95
N VAL A 340 10.71 -9.25 -2.71
CA VAL A 340 9.70 -8.74 -1.78
C VAL A 340 9.21 -7.35 -2.21
N ASN A 341 10.16 -6.48 -2.58
CA ASN A 341 9.97 -5.07 -2.84
C ASN A 341 9.22 -4.80 -4.17
N VAL A 342 9.48 -5.59 -5.21
CA VAL A 342 8.99 -5.37 -6.57
C VAL A 342 7.47 -5.29 -6.69
N ARG A 343 6.76 -5.87 -5.74
CA ARG A 343 5.31 -5.84 -5.76
C ARG A 343 4.70 -4.52 -5.31
N GLN A 344 5.35 -3.80 -4.41
CA GLN A 344 4.68 -2.72 -3.69
C GLN A 344 5.57 -1.55 -3.27
N ALA A 345 6.80 -1.78 -2.76
CA ALA A 345 7.54 -0.70 -2.12
C ALA A 345 8.34 0.17 -3.09
N GLY A 346 8.86 -0.41 -4.18
CA GLY A 346 9.59 0.37 -5.18
C GLY A 346 11.00 0.85 -4.77
N GLU A 347 11.58 0.26 -3.73
CA GLU A 347 12.91 0.60 -3.22
C GLU A 347 13.99 -0.22 -3.94
N ASN A 348 14.84 0.41 -4.74
CA ASN A 348 15.87 -0.31 -5.51
C ASN A 348 17.11 -0.57 -4.66
N SER A 349 17.49 -1.83 -4.44
CA SER A 349 18.81 -2.20 -3.86
C SER A 349 19.86 -2.55 -4.92
N ILE A 350 19.43 -2.71 -6.16
CA ILE A 350 20.27 -2.95 -7.34
C ILE A 350 19.76 -2.12 -8.52
N ASP A 351 20.62 -1.87 -9.49
CA ASP A 351 20.22 -1.16 -10.71
C ASP A 351 19.34 -2.06 -11.60
N CYS A 352 18.04 -1.78 -11.58
CA CYS A 352 17.05 -2.52 -12.39
C CYS A 352 17.30 -2.43 -13.89
N SER A 353 18.10 -1.49 -14.34
CA SER A 353 18.38 -1.28 -15.75
C SER A 353 19.36 -2.30 -16.33
N LEU A 354 20.18 -2.91 -15.48
CA LEU A 354 21.16 -3.91 -15.84
C LEU A 354 20.61 -5.33 -15.71
N LEU A 355 19.35 -5.48 -15.26
CA LEU A 355 18.71 -6.79 -15.12
C LEU A 355 18.39 -7.42 -16.49
N ALA A 356 18.44 -8.75 -16.53
CA ALA A 356 17.99 -9.51 -17.70
C ALA A 356 16.54 -9.13 -18.06
N PRO A 357 16.19 -8.97 -19.36
CA PRO A 357 14.86 -8.56 -19.80
C PRO A 357 13.73 -9.46 -19.26
N ALA A 358 13.99 -10.77 -19.15
CA ALA A 358 13.02 -11.71 -18.60
C ALA A 358 12.62 -11.39 -17.15
N VAL A 359 13.58 -10.91 -16.33
CA VAL A 359 13.30 -10.46 -14.94
C VAL A 359 12.48 -9.20 -14.94
N LEU A 360 12.74 -8.25 -15.85
CA LEU A 360 11.95 -7.02 -15.96
C LEU A 360 10.50 -7.31 -16.36
N VAL A 361 10.28 -8.28 -17.27
CA VAL A 361 8.93 -8.76 -17.62
C VAL A 361 8.22 -9.37 -16.40
N LEU A 362 8.92 -10.22 -15.65
CA LEU A 362 8.40 -10.80 -14.42
C LEU A 362 8.03 -9.69 -13.42
N PHE A 363 8.89 -8.68 -13.23
CA PHE A 363 8.64 -7.56 -12.35
C PHE A 363 7.38 -6.77 -12.76
N LEU A 364 7.18 -6.51 -14.04
CA LEU A 364 5.97 -5.86 -14.55
C LEU A 364 4.71 -6.71 -14.33
N ALA A 365 4.81 -8.02 -14.52
CA ALA A 365 3.71 -8.94 -14.23
C ALA A 365 3.37 -8.90 -12.73
N MET A 366 4.37 -8.92 -11.86
CA MET A 366 4.20 -8.85 -10.40
C MET A 366 3.56 -7.52 -9.95
N MET A 367 3.96 -6.38 -10.53
CA MET A 367 3.36 -5.06 -10.25
C MET A 367 1.89 -5.00 -10.71
N SER A 368 1.55 -5.69 -11.80
CA SER A 368 0.19 -5.71 -12.35
C SER A 368 -0.78 -6.53 -11.50
N VAL A 369 -0.29 -7.50 -10.75
CA VAL A 369 -1.07 -8.32 -9.81
C VAL A 369 -1.31 -7.53 -8.51
N THR A 370 -2.33 -6.72 -8.51
CA THR A 370 -2.67 -5.73 -7.46
C THR A 370 -2.91 -6.34 -6.06
N SER A 371 -3.03 -7.67 -5.91
CA SER A 371 -3.19 -8.33 -4.61
C SER A 371 -2.88 -9.82 -4.69
N PRO A 372 -2.08 -10.40 -3.77
CA PRO A 372 -1.87 -11.84 -3.68
C PRO A 372 -3.18 -12.61 -3.49
N ARG A 373 -4.20 -11.94 -2.97
CA ARG A 373 -5.57 -12.47 -2.82
C ARG A 373 -6.21 -12.82 -4.16
N VAL A 374 -5.83 -12.17 -5.27
CA VAL A 374 -6.36 -12.49 -6.60
C VAL A 374 -5.90 -13.87 -7.05
N LEU A 375 -4.68 -14.28 -6.71
CA LEU A 375 -4.15 -15.61 -7.01
C LEU A 375 -4.86 -16.70 -6.19
N VAL A 376 -5.13 -16.44 -4.89
CA VAL A 376 -5.79 -17.39 -4.00
C VAL A 376 -7.29 -17.49 -4.30
N PHE A 377 -7.98 -16.38 -4.52
CA PHE A 377 -9.43 -16.37 -4.78
C PHE A 377 -9.82 -16.77 -6.20
N GLY A 378 -8.93 -16.66 -7.17
CA GLY A 378 -9.15 -17.18 -8.53
C GLY A 378 -9.39 -18.68 -8.54
N GLN A 379 -8.68 -19.44 -7.71
CA GLN A 379 -8.84 -20.88 -7.55
C GLN A 379 -10.09 -21.26 -6.72
N MET A 380 -10.36 -20.57 -5.62
CA MET A 380 -11.49 -20.91 -4.73
C MET A 380 -12.86 -20.54 -5.29
N SER A 381 -12.96 -19.54 -6.17
CA SER A 381 -14.24 -19.21 -6.83
C SER A 381 -14.69 -20.29 -7.83
N THR A 382 -13.80 -21.20 -8.22
CA THR A 382 -14.15 -22.34 -9.07
C THR A 382 -14.73 -23.49 -8.27
N GLU A 383 -14.32 -23.66 -7.01
CA GLU A 383 -14.81 -24.78 -6.16
C GLU A 383 -16.15 -24.49 -5.47
N THR A 384 -16.46 -23.23 -5.14
CA THR A 384 -17.70 -22.88 -4.42
C THR A 384 -18.93 -22.79 -5.34
N ARG A 385 -18.78 -22.85 -6.65
CA ARG A 385 -19.89 -22.84 -7.60
C ARG A 385 -20.47 -24.23 -7.97
N THR A 386 -19.92 -25.31 -7.44
CA THR A 386 -20.51 -26.65 -7.51
C THR A 386 -21.51 -26.95 -6.39
N GLY A 387 -21.80 -25.98 -5.52
CA GLY A 387 -22.91 -26.04 -4.56
C GLY A 387 -24.26 -26.00 -5.28
N ARG A 388 -24.91 -27.13 -5.33
CA ARG A 388 -26.21 -27.42 -5.91
C ARG A 388 -27.28 -26.45 -5.39
N ASP A 389 -27.70 -25.52 -6.25
CA ASP A 389 -28.92 -24.74 -5.99
C ASP A 389 -30.14 -25.69 -6.11
N LYS A 390 -30.98 -25.72 -5.06
CA LYS A 390 -32.16 -26.59 -4.95
C LYS A 390 -33.30 -26.28 -5.94
N SER A 391 -33.06 -25.39 -6.88
CA SER A 391 -34.01 -25.01 -7.93
C SER A 391 -33.53 -25.46 -9.31
N GLY A 392 -33.53 -26.73 -9.59
CA GLY A 392 -33.34 -27.49 -10.84
C GLY A 392 -33.26 -26.80 -12.21
N LYS A 393 -32.76 -25.59 -12.31
CA LYS A 393 -32.48 -24.90 -13.58
C LYS A 393 -30.98 -24.90 -13.86
N HIS A 394 -30.60 -25.73 -14.81
CA HIS A 394 -29.27 -25.73 -15.44
C HIS A 394 -29.01 -24.35 -16.08
N PHE A 395 -28.32 -23.46 -15.34
CA PHE A 395 -27.76 -22.26 -15.94
C PHE A 395 -26.30 -22.54 -16.32
N SER A 396 -26.12 -23.11 -17.51
CA SER A 396 -24.82 -23.25 -18.17
C SER A 396 -24.35 -21.86 -18.69
N GLY A 397 -24.02 -20.97 -17.76
CA GLY A 397 -23.33 -19.73 -18.06
C GLY A 397 -21.84 -19.97 -18.06
N ALA A 398 -21.29 -20.38 -19.20
CA ALA A 398 -19.84 -20.36 -19.43
C ALA A 398 -19.33 -18.95 -19.11
N PHE A 399 -18.65 -18.80 -17.97
CA PHE A 399 -17.88 -17.61 -17.63
C PHE A 399 -16.73 -17.55 -18.64
N ARG A 400 -16.96 -16.87 -19.77
CA ARG A 400 -15.85 -16.41 -20.61
C ARG A 400 -15.02 -15.47 -19.71
N PRO A 401 -13.76 -15.80 -19.39
CA PRO A 401 -12.87 -14.83 -18.81
C PRO A 401 -12.85 -13.67 -19.80
N ARG A 402 -13.30 -12.48 -19.38
CA ARG A 402 -13.03 -11.26 -20.16
C ARG A 402 -11.53 -11.25 -20.35
N ARG A 403 -11.10 -11.62 -21.56
CA ARG A 403 -9.73 -11.53 -22.00
C ARG A 403 -9.29 -10.10 -21.67
N HIS A 404 -8.41 -9.96 -20.70
CA HIS A 404 -7.53 -8.81 -20.65
C HIS A 404 -6.55 -8.96 -21.83
N SER A 405 -7.08 -8.77 -23.03
CA SER A 405 -6.32 -8.79 -24.28
C SER A 405 -5.22 -7.73 -24.31
N SER A 406 -5.27 -6.75 -23.40
CA SER A 406 -4.24 -5.73 -23.28
C SER A 406 -2.89 -6.27 -22.74
N LEU A 407 -2.88 -7.35 -21.96
CA LEU A 407 -1.63 -7.94 -21.45
C LEU A 407 -0.88 -8.74 -22.53
N TYR A 408 -1.61 -9.43 -23.41
CA TYR A 408 -0.99 -10.21 -24.50
C TYR A 408 -0.59 -9.36 -25.70
N THR A 409 -1.32 -8.30 -26.02
CA THR A 409 -0.92 -7.30 -27.03
C THR A 409 0.29 -6.49 -26.58
N THR A 410 0.45 -6.25 -25.29
CA THR A 410 1.63 -5.55 -24.75
C THR A 410 2.88 -6.44 -24.84
N ALA A 411 2.78 -7.72 -24.62
CA ALA A 411 3.91 -8.66 -24.75
C ALA A 411 4.37 -8.86 -26.20
N ALA A 412 3.49 -8.77 -27.18
CA ALA A 412 3.82 -8.95 -28.60
C ALA A 412 4.42 -7.69 -29.27
N GLN A 413 4.27 -6.50 -28.69
CA GLN A 413 4.84 -5.24 -29.18
C GLN A 413 6.24 -4.91 -28.62
N TRP A 414 6.85 -5.80 -27.88
CA TRP A 414 8.09 -5.57 -27.12
C TRP A 414 9.40 -5.64 -27.94
N GLY A 415 9.33 -5.61 -29.25
CA GLY A 415 10.50 -5.59 -30.14
C GLY A 415 11.20 -4.24 -30.31
N ASN A 416 10.66 -3.13 -29.78
CA ASN A 416 11.27 -1.80 -29.86
C ASN A 416 11.60 -1.24 -28.48
N GLN A 417 12.88 -1.13 -28.14
CA GLN A 417 13.37 -0.67 -26.81
C GLN A 417 12.80 0.67 -26.33
N ALA A 418 12.45 1.58 -27.23
CA ALA A 418 11.83 2.87 -26.87
C ALA A 418 10.36 2.71 -26.44
N ALA A 419 9.59 1.82 -27.06
CA ALA A 419 8.20 1.52 -26.69
C ALA A 419 8.13 0.69 -25.40
N GLU A 420 9.09 -0.20 -25.17
CA GLU A 420 9.26 -0.98 -23.96
C GLU A 420 9.35 -0.11 -22.70
N ASN A 421 10.16 0.94 -22.77
CA ASN A 421 10.32 1.89 -21.69
C ASN A 421 9.05 2.68 -21.33
N GLN A 422 8.20 3.05 -22.30
CA GLN A 422 6.96 3.82 -22.04
C GLN A 422 5.87 2.95 -21.38
N ASN A 423 5.64 1.75 -21.91
CA ASN A 423 4.61 0.83 -21.38
C ASN A 423 4.95 0.33 -19.96
N ALA A 424 6.22 0.06 -19.69
CA ALA A 424 6.70 -0.30 -18.36
C ALA A 424 6.45 0.82 -17.34
N ARG A 425 6.58 2.08 -17.72
CA ARG A 425 6.38 3.25 -16.85
C ARG A 425 4.92 3.50 -16.53
N MET A 426 4.04 3.39 -17.51
CA MET A 426 2.60 3.46 -17.30
C MET A 426 2.12 2.34 -16.37
N GLY A 427 2.68 1.12 -16.52
CA GLY A 427 2.40 -0.01 -15.64
C GLY A 427 2.82 0.24 -14.19
N ARG A 428 3.96 0.88 -13.95
CA ARG A 428 4.46 1.23 -12.62
C ARG A 428 3.61 2.30 -11.94
N ALA A 429 3.28 3.37 -12.66
CA ALA A 429 2.38 4.42 -12.16
C ALA A 429 0.99 3.86 -11.83
N TYR A 430 0.44 3.01 -12.68
CA TYR A 430 -0.82 2.33 -12.46
C TYR A 430 -0.79 1.33 -11.30
N GLY A 431 0.34 0.62 -11.11
CA GLY A 431 0.56 -0.32 -10.01
C GLY A 431 0.86 0.35 -8.68
N ASN A 432 1.09 1.66 -8.68
CA ASN A 432 1.62 2.41 -7.53
C ASN A 432 2.91 1.77 -6.98
N VAL A 433 3.89 1.49 -7.86
CA VAL A 433 5.18 0.91 -7.51
C VAL A 433 6.30 1.79 -8.06
N GLY A 434 7.14 2.31 -7.17
CA GLY A 434 8.18 3.30 -7.46
C GLY A 434 9.44 2.76 -8.13
N LEU A 435 9.50 1.47 -8.48
CA LEU A 435 10.68 0.90 -9.12
C LEU A 435 11.05 1.69 -10.39
N SER A 436 12.27 2.19 -10.45
CA SER A 436 12.78 2.94 -11.58
C SER A 436 14.07 2.31 -12.12
N THR A 437 14.22 2.34 -13.45
CA THR A 437 15.48 1.98 -14.09
C THR A 437 16.47 3.13 -14.10
N GLY A 438 16.19 4.26 -13.46
CA GLY A 438 17.00 5.48 -13.57
C GLY A 438 17.02 6.03 -15.00
N TYR A 439 17.89 6.98 -15.24
CA TYR A 439 18.19 7.48 -16.58
C TYR A 439 19.71 7.47 -16.78
N SER A 440 20.16 6.72 -17.78
CA SER A 440 21.56 6.66 -18.17
C SER A 440 21.73 7.04 -19.64
N CYS A 441 22.65 7.93 -19.91
CA CYS A 441 22.99 8.43 -21.24
C CYS A 441 23.64 7.35 -22.13
N SER A 442 24.31 6.37 -21.52
CA SER A 442 24.91 5.23 -22.23
C SER A 442 23.90 4.36 -22.97
N ARG A 443 22.58 4.60 -22.81
CA ARG A 443 21.48 3.86 -23.41
C ARG A 443 20.71 4.64 -24.47
N LEU A 444 21.18 5.82 -24.86
CA LEU A 444 20.61 6.52 -25.97
C LEU A 444 20.87 5.78 -27.27
N LEU A 445 19.80 5.60 -28.07
CA LEU A 445 19.87 4.96 -29.39
C LEU A 445 20.68 5.79 -30.39
N ARG A 446 20.97 7.06 -30.10
CA ARG A 446 21.75 7.98 -30.93
C ARG A 446 22.87 8.60 -30.11
N PRO A 447 24.12 8.10 -30.25
CA PRO A 447 25.27 8.62 -29.53
C PRO A 447 25.61 10.09 -29.85
N GLU A 448 25.14 10.60 -30.99
CA GLU A 448 25.41 11.98 -31.42
C GLU A 448 24.72 13.05 -30.58
N GLU A 449 23.65 12.70 -29.88
CA GLU A 449 22.98 13.56 -28.90
C GLU A 449 23.61 13.50 -27.49
N SER A 450 24.69 12.73 -27.33
CA SER A 450 25.28 12.43 -26.01
C SER A 450 25.98 13.63 -25.36
N SER A 451 26.36 14.66 -26.14
CA SER A 451 27.06 15.85 -25.59
C SER A 451 26.18 16.72 -24.67
N ALA A 452 24.87 16.61 -24.76
CA ALA A 452 23.90 17.33 -23.91
C ALA A 452 23.24 16.43 -22.84
N CYS A 453 23.57 15.15 -22.83
CA CYS A 453 22.97 14.19 -21.91
C CYS A 453 23.76 14.11 -20.61
N HIS A 454 23.06 14.12 -19.49
CA HIS A 454 23.63 13.89 -18.16
C HIS A 454 22.87 12.76 -17.48
N ASP A 455 23.61 11.78 -16.96
CA ASP A 455 23.06 10.73 -16.09
C ASP A 455 22.39 11.36 -14.87
N LYS A 456 21.15 10.94 -14.60
CA LYS A 456 20.41 11.45 -13.46
C LYS A 456 19.96 10.31 -12.56
N PRO A 457 20.22 10.41 -11.25
CA PRO A 457 19.94 9.35 -10.29
C PRO A 457 18.45 9.22 -9.93
N TYR A 458 17.60 10.16 -10.32
CA TYR A 458 16.17 10.10 -10.05
C TYR A 458 15.40 9.35 -11.16
N SER A 459 14.13 9.06 -10.89
CA SER A 459 13.26 8.32 -11.79
C SER A 459 13.21 8.96 -13.19
N PHE A 460 13.13 8.15 -14.22
CA PHE A 460 13.01 8.60 -15.61
C PHE A 460 11.84 9.57 -15.86
N SER A 461 10.80 9.54 -15.00
CA SER A 461 9.66 10.46 -15.07
C SER A 461 10.06 11.94 -14.99
N GLY A 462 11.23 12.27 -14.43
CA GLY A 462 11.77 13.62 -14.40
C GLY A 462 12.10 14.22 -15.77
N TRP A 463 12.30 13.38 -16.81
CA TRP A 463 12.58 13.80 -18.18
C TRP A 463 11.34 13.99 -19.04
N TRP A 464 10.20 13.56 -18.59
CA TRP A 464 8.97 13.69 -19.34
C TRP A 464 8.54 15.15 -19.46
N SER A 465 7.85 15.45 -20.58
CA SER A 465 7.16 16.74 -20.74
C SER A 465 6.15 16.93 -19.60
N ASP A 466 5.79 18.16 -19.33
CA ASP A 466 4.83 18.49 -18.27
C ASP A 466 3.47 17.78 -18.50
N GLN A 467 3.05 17.66 -19.76
CA GLN A 467 1.87 16.87 -20.13
C GLN A 467 2.02 15.39 -19.77
N GLY A 468 3.17 14.80 -20.06
CA GLY A 468 3.46 13.40 -19.69
C GLY A 468 3.45 13.17 -18.19
N LYS A 469 3.99 14.11 -17.41
CA LYS A 469 3.95 14.07 -15.93
C LYS A 469 2.51 14.13 -15.41
N LEU A 470 1.66 14.98 -15.99
CA LEU A 470 0.24 15.07 -15.61
C LEU A 470 -0.53 13.78 -15.96
N VAL A 471 -0.24 13.13 -17.07
CA VAL A 471 -0.81 11.81 -17.40
C VAL A 471 -0.41 10.77 -16.34
N LEU A 472 0.86 10.76 -15.91
CA LEU A 472 1.30 9.86 -14.83
C LEU A 472 0.61 10.15 -13.50
N VAL A 473 0.40 11.43 -13.16
CA VAL A 473 -0.38 11.84 -11.97
C VAL A 473 -1.79 11.24 -12.01
N LEU A 474 -2.49 11.36 -13.14
CA LEU A 474 -3.82 10.77 -13.32
C LEU A 474 -3.80 9.24 -13.20
N LEU A 475 -2.77 8.59 -13.75
CA LEU A 475 -2.61 7.13 -13.65
C LEU A 475 -2.33 6.67 -12.21
N MET A 476 -1.51 7.41 -11.46
CA MET A 476 -1.23 7.13 -10.04
C MET A 476 -2.51 7.23 -9.20
N LEU A 477 -3.29 8.31 -9.37
CA LEU A 477 -4.57 8.50 -8.68
C LEU A 477 -5.57 7.41 -9.07
N TYR A 478 -5.70 7.10 -10.36
CA TYR A 478 -6.59 6.05 -10.84
C TYR A 478 -6.21 4.66 -10.30
N GLY A 479 -4.91 4.33 -10.31
CA GLY A 479 -4.39 3.09 -9.76
C GLY A 479 -4.75 2.92 -8.29
N ARG A 480 -4.59 3.99 -7.52
CA ARG A 480 -4.91 4.02 -6.09
C ARG A 480 -6.39 3.84 -5.81
N LEU A 481 -7.24 4.58 -6.50
CA LEU A 481 -8.71 4.51 -6.37
C LEU A 481 -9.25 3.14 -6.77
N LYS A 482 -8.72 2.53 -7.84
CA LYS A 482 -9.13 1.19 -8.28
C LYS A 482 -8.84 0.12 -7.22
N GLY A 483 -7.74 0.26 -6.49
CA GLY A 483 -7.40 -0.61 -5.36
C GLY A 483 -8.52 -0.64 -4.32
N PHE A 484 -9.01 0.52 -3.92
CA PHE A 484 -10.11 0.65 -2.93
C PHE A 484 -11.45 0.16 -3.47
N HIS A 485 -11.82 0.49 -4.71
CA HIS A 485 -13.09 0.07 -5.31
C HIS A 485 -13.21 -1.46 -5.46
N ARG A 486 -12.13 -2.15 -5.80
CA ARG A 486 -12.11 -3.62 -5.84
C ARG A 486 -12.31 -4.26 -4.47
N LYS A 487 -11.77 -3.65 -3.42
CA LYS A 487 -11.92 -4.14 -2.04
C LYS A 487 -13.38 -4.05 -1.58
N GLN A 488 -14.06 -2.97 -1.91
CA GLN A 488 -15.44 -2.71 -1.49
C GLN A 488 -16.48 -3.55 -2.24
N ARG A 489 -16.27 -3.92 -3.52
CA ARG A 489 -17.16 -4.82 -4.27
C ARG A 489 -17.09 -6.29 -3.85
N ARG A 490 -16.08 -6.69 -3.09
CA ARG A 490 -15.81 -8.08 -2.68
C ARG A 490 -16.11 -8.35 -1.21
N SER A 491 -16.39 -7.33 -0.43
CA SER A 491 -16.96 -7.39 0.91
C SER A 491 -18.49 -7.30 0.84
#